data_392e0b816dac249fad0057d5d4383d90
#
_entry.id   392e0b816dac249fad0057d5d4383d90
#
_cell.length_a   1.000
_cell.length_b   1.000
_cell.length_c   1.000
_cell.angle_alpha   90.00
_cell.angle_beta   90.00
_cell.angle_gamma   90.00
#
_symmetry.space_group_name_H-M   'P 1'
#
loop_
_entity.id
_entity.type
_entity.pdbx_description
1 polymer ?
#
loop_
_entity_poly.entity_id
_entity_poly.type
_entity_poly.pdbx_seq_one_letter_code
_entity_poly.pdbx_strand_id
1 'polypeptide(L)'
;MTMENTLVGEKTIAFSIAQEILTTSVNIPTIPANGTKILAIVRQPKDQIDIPLFVKLIESDPGLFTRILQLANSPFYTEVDKIVSLRAAITRIGLIEIVNSVCLYFFQKMLPKFPDIEGFSYDNFWTHSWACAVANRRLGHPNLEMGVLPGELYMTGMLHGMGKLLLAIHFPDKFCLCLKRAREMNLPLYKIEKDVFGTTDALVASNVLKSWNLPPSICEGVGFHQMPELAPPEYIIIAGLTQFAYGIAGMSGLGCSGDGLRMDLASTYFGQLPKLKIAKPLVQAKLVKEILDSLKDKSESVMPITAAERTERAERAQRPETKERETFHPMSTSARTTPVRKGVFGWVKSFWDKA
;
A
#
# COMPACT_ATOMS: atom_id res chain seq x y z
N MET A 1 9.52 27.33 -23.67
CA MET A 1 9.12 27.31 -22.25
C MET A 1 9.88 26.16 -21.63
N THR A 2 10.87 26.41 -20.79
CA THR A 2 11.80 25.41 -20.29
C THR A 2 11.09 24.51 -19.27
N MET A 3 11.48 23.22 -19.18
CA MET A 3 10.95 22.24 -18.21
C MET A 3 10.96 22.78 -16.76
N GLU A 4 11.94 23.60 -16.41
CA GLU A 4 12.02 24.26 -15.09
C GLU A 4 10.84 25.19 -14.79
N ASN A 5 10.39 26.00 -15.76
CA ASN A 5 9.24 26.89 -15.55
C ASN A 5 7.93 26.12 -15.36
N THR A 6 7.78 24.96 -15.98
CA THR A 6 6.61 24.10 -15.79
C THR A 6 6.62 23.48 -14.40
N LEU A 7 7.76 22.99 -13.92
CA LEU A 7 7.93 22.41 -12.59
C LEU A 7 7.71 23.42 -11.46
N VAL A 8 8.16 24.67 -11.63
CA VAL A 8 7.93 25.75 -10.66
C VAL A 8 6.45 26.08 -10.59
N GLY A 9 5.78 26.18 -11.74
CA GLY A 9 4.33 26.42 -11.81
C GLY A 9 3.52 25.31 -11.13
N GLU A 10 3.84 24.04 -11.39
CA GLU A 10 3.16 22.89 -10.78
C GLU A 10 3.36 22.81 -9.27
N LYS A 11 4.58 23.06 -8.79
CA LYS A 11 4.86 23.11 -7.34
C LYS A 11 4.07 24.25 -6.67
N THR A 12 3.92 25.37 -7.33
CA THR A 12 3.17 26.52 -6.81
C THR A 12 1.67 26.22 -6.74
N ILE A 13 1.10 25.57 -7.76
CA ILE A 13 -0.31 25.17 -7.79
C ILE A 13 -0.57 24.07 -6.76
N ALA A 14 0.28 23.05 -6.69
CA ALA A 14 0.17 21.97 -5.72
C ALA A 14 0.26 22.52 -4.27
N PHE A 15 1.15 23.48 -4.04
CA PHE A 15 1.26 24.17 -2.75
C PHE A 15 -0.02 24.96 -2.43
N SER A 16 -0.59 25.66 -3.41
CA SER A 16 -1.85 26.41 -3.25
C SER A 16 -3.01 25.49 -2.89
N ILE A 17 -3.17 24.35 -3.58
CA ILE A 17 -4.22 23.37 -3.26
C ILE A 17 -3.96 22.72 -1.91
N ALA A 18 -2.72 22.31 -1.60
CA ALA A 18 -2.38 21.76 -0.30
C ALA A 18 -2.65 22.78 0.81
N GLN A 19 -2.36 24.05 0.58
CA GLN A 19 -2.62 25.12 1.54
C GLN A 19 -4.12 25.41 1.67
N GLU A 20 -4.91 25.35 0.60
CA GLU A 20 -6.37 25.41 0.64
C GLU A 20 -6.95 24.25 1.44
N ILE A 21 -6.46 23.04 1.24
CA ILE A 21 -6.84 21.86 2.04
C ILE A 21 -6.52 22.08 3.54
N LEU A 22 -5.34 22.62 3.86
CA LEU A 22 -4.91 22.87 5.23
C LEU A 22 -5.66 24.03 5.89
N THR A 23 -6.06 25.05 5.12
CA THR A 23 -6.74 26.27 5.61
C THR A 23 -8.26 26.15 5.59
N THR A 24 -8.82 25.38 4.67
CA THR A 24 -10.26 25.06 4.69
C THR A 24 -10.52 24.27 5.97
N SER A 25 -11.41 24.75 6.81
CA SER A 25 -11.71 24.29 8.19
C SER A 25 -12.09 22.82 8.35
N VAL A 26 -11.76 21.99 7.39
CA VAL A 26 -11.85 20.55 7.46
C VAL A 26 -10.59 20.06 8.13
N ASN A 27 -10.73 19.67 9.37
CA ASN A 27 -9.69 19.13 10.23
C ASN A 27 -8.92 18.01 9.52
N ILE A 28 -7.81 18.35 8.85
CA ILE A 28 -6.76 17.36 8.66
C ILE A 28 -6.22 17.10 10.06
N PRO A 29 -6.43 15.92 10.62
CA PRO A 29 -6.05 15.68 12.00
C PRO A 29 -4.54 15.91 12.14
N THR A 30 -4.16 16.73 13.10
CA THR A 30 -2.75 16.83 13.51
C THR A 30 -2.28 15.45 13.99
N ILE A 31 -1.04 15.10 13.67
CA ILE A 31 -0.47 13.85 14.16
C ILE A 31 -0.51 13.87 15.70
N PRO A 32 -1.25 13.00 16.39
CA PRO A 32 -1.25 12.95 17.84
C PRO A 32 0.15 12.68 18.38
N ALA A 33 0.45 13.14 19.60
CA ALA A 33 1.78 12.97 20.20
C ALA A 33 2.29 11.51 20.19
N ASN A 34 1.39 10.54 20.39
CA ASN A 34 1.73 9.11 20.27
C ASN A 34 2.09 8.71 18.84
N GLY A 35 1.46 9.32 17.85
CA GLY A 35 1.77 9.06 16.45
C GLY A 35 3.14 9.53 16.04
N THR A 36 3.55 10.71 16.49
CA THR A 36 4.91 11.21 16.25
C THR A 36 5.96 10.25 16.82
N LYS A 37 5.72 9.69 18.01
CA LYS A 37 6.61 8.68 18.62
C LYS A 37 6.63 7.37 17.81
N ILE A 38 5.47 6.91 17.34
CA ILE A 38 5.35 5.72 16.50
C ILE A 38 6.11 5.93 15.20
N LEU A 39 5.94 7.07 14.52
CA LEU A 39 6.67 7.39 13.30
C LEU A 39 8.19 7.44 13.51
N ALA A 40 8.64 7.97 14.65
CA ALA A 40 10.05 7.97 15.02
C ALA A 40 10.60 6.54 15.19
N ILE A 41 9.83 5.63 15.80
CA ILE A 41 10.20 4.21 15.98
C ILE A 41 10.28 3.48 14.64
N VAL A 42 9.31 3.71 13.75
CA VAL A 42 9.26 3.05 12.42
C VAL A 42 10.49 3.36 11.57
N ARG A 43 11.06 4.54 11.76
CA ARG A 43 12.26 5.00 11.04
C ARG A 43 13.56 4.39 11.55
N GLN A 44 13.57 3.87 12.78
CA GLN A 44 14.78 3.28 13.35
C GLN A 44 15.12 1.94 12.67
N PRO A 45 16.41 1.61 12.54
CA PRO A 45 16.84 0.25 12.26
C PRO A 45 16.23 -0.72 13.28
N LYS A 46 15.92 -1.94 12.84
CA LYS A 46 15.23 -2.95 13.66
C LYS A 46 15.92 -3.21 15.02
N ASP A 47 17.24 -3.19 15.04
CA ASP A 47 18.10 -3.42 16.19
C ASP A 47 18.16 -2.23 17.16
N GLN A 48 17.71 -1.06 16.74
CA GLN A 48 17.67 0.16 17.55
C GLN A 48 16.29 0.48 18.13
N ILE A 49 15.28 -0.32 17.81
CA ILE A 49 13.92 -0.10 18.34
C ILE A 49 13.88 -0.43 19.83
N ASP A 50 13.52 0.57 20.65
CA ASP A 50 13.22 0.40 22.06
C ASP A 50 11.90 -0.38 22.22
N ILE A 51 12.00 -1.71 22.33
CA ILE A 51 10.84 -2.60 22.45
C ILE A 51 10.00 -2.29 23.69
N PRO A 52 10.56 -2.07 24.88
CA PRO A 52 9.79 -1.66 26.06
C PRO A 52 8.96 -0.40 25.84
N LEU A 53 9.55 0.64 25.25
CA LEU A 53 8.84 1.87 24.92
C LEU A 53 7.74 1.63 23.88
N PHE A 54 8.03 0.85 22.84
CA PHE A 54 7.07 0.52 21.81
C PHE A 54 5.87 -0.26 22.35
N VAL A 55 6.11 -1.25 23.21
CA VAL A 55 5.06 -2.00 23.92
C VAL A 55 4.17 -1.05 24.72
N LYS A 56 4.78 -0.17 25.54
CA LYS A 56 4.04 0.81 26.34
C LYS A 56 3.17 1.76 25.50
N LEU A 57 3.66 2.17 24.33
CA LEU A 57 2.89 3.01 23.40
C LEU A 57 1.66 2.28 22.84
N ILE A 58 1.79 1.00 22.49
CA ILE A 58 0.68 0.20 22.00
C ILE A 58 -0.34 -0.06 23.11
N GLU A 59 0.11 -0.42 24.31
CA GLU A 59 -0.75 -0.69 25.46
C GLU A 59 -1.51 0.54 25.94
N SER A 60 -1.02 1.74 25.65
CA SER A 60 -1.72 2.99 25.96
C SER A 60 -2.93 3.30 25.07
N ASP A 61 -3.10 2.59 23.94
CA ASP A 61 -4.28 2.68 23.06
C ASP A 61 -5.00 1.32 23.02
N PRO A 62 -6.13 1.15 23.76
CA PRO A 62 -6.86 -0.12 23.82
C PRO A 62 -7.31 -0.65 22.44
N GLY A 63 -7.63 0.25 21.50
CA GLY A 63 -8.03 -0.12 20.15
C GLY A 63 -6.86 -0.72 19.36
N LEU A 64 -5.70 -0.08 19.44
CA LEU A 64 -4.47 -0.59 18.84
C LEU A 64 -4.03 -1.92 19.45
N PHE A 65 -4.04 -2.01 20.79
CA PHE A 65 -3.72 -3.25 21.51
C PHE A 65 -4.61 -4.42 21.04
N THR A 66 -5.93 -4.19 21.03
CA THR A 66 -6.91 -5.18 20.57
C THR A 66 -6.64 -5.59 19.12
N ARG A 67 -6.33 -4.64 18.24
CA ARG A 67 -6.02 -4.91 16.83
C ARG A 67 -4.79 -5.82 16.68
N ILE A 68 -3.73 -5.57 17.44
CA ILE A 68 -2.51 -6.38 17.40
C ILE A 68 -2.79 -7.81 17.92
N LEU A 69 -3.58 -7.95 18.99
CA LEU A 69 -3.97 -9.28 19.48
C LEU A 69 -4.85 -10.04 18.48
N GLN A 70 -5.78 -9.34 17.79
CA GLN A 70 -6.57 -9.95 16.71
C GLN A 70 -5.68 -10.44 15.58
N LEU A 71 -4.70 -9.64 15.15
CA LEU A 71 -3.72 -10.05 14.14
C LEU A 71 -2.94 -11.28 14.58
N ALA A 72 -2.40 -11.28 15.82
CA ALA A 72 -1.60 -12.38 16.35
C ALA A 72 -2.42 -13.69 16.53
N ASN A 73 -3.73 -13.58 16.69
CA ASN A 73 -4.67 -14.68 16.81
C ASN A 73 -5.42 -14.99 15.50
N SER A 74 -5.01 -14.38 14.38
CA SER A 74 -5.61 -14.72 13.08
C SER A 74 -5.22 -16.13 12.65
N PRO A 75 -6.02 -16.79 11.80
CA PRO A 75 -5.74 -18.15 11.33
C PRO A 75 -4.36 -18.31 10.69
N PHE A 76 -3.82 -17.24 10.13
CA PHE A 76 -2.50 -17.22 9.50
C PHE A 76 -1.33 -17.41 10.51
N TYR A 77 -1.49 -16.89 11.74
CA TYR A 77 -0.44 -16.92 12.76
C TYR A 77 -0.75 -17.89 13.93
N THR A 78 -1.98 -18.39 14.03
CA THR A 78 -2.41 -19.22 15.15
C THR A 78 -2.11 -20.68 14.89
N GLU A 79 -1.23 -21.28 15.71
CA GLU A 79 -0.99 -22.72 15.68
C GLU A 79 -1.86 -23.46 16.70
N VAL A 80 -1.82 -23.13 17.97
CA VAL A 80 -2.57 -23.83 19.04
C VAL A 80 -3.04 -22.89 20.14
N ASP A 81 -2.16 -22.01 20.67
CA ASP A 81 -2.44 -21.22 21.86
C ASP A 81 -2.85 -19.79 21.55
N LYS A 82 -3.90 -19.32 22.23
CA LYS A 82 -4.38 -17.95 22.13
C LYS A 82 -3.39 -16.96 22.76
N ILE A 83 -2.99 -15.96 21.98
CA ILE A 83 -2.12 -14.88 22.44
C ILE A 83 -2.94 -13.81 23.16
N VAL A 84 -2.51 -13.46 24.37
CA VAL A 84 -3.15 -12.46 25.23
C VAL A 84 -2.20 -11.31 25.62
N SER A 85 -0.92 -11.37 25.22
CA SER A 85 0.06 -10.36 25.54
C SER A 85 0.79 -9.84 24.29
N LEU A 86 1.18 -8.59 24.32
CA LEU A 86 1.91 -7.97 23.21
C LEU A 86 3.31 -8.58 23.00
N ARG A 87 3.98 -8.98 24.10
CA ARG A 87 5.28 -9.65 24.02
C ARG A 87 5.16 -10.99 23.29
N ALA A 88 4.14 -11.79 23.60
CA ALA A 88 3.87 -13.03 22.89
C ALA A 88 3.51 -12.78 21.41
N ALA A 89 2.76 -11.70 21.12
CA ALA A 89 2.48 -11.29 19.77
C ALA A 89 3.77 -10.94 19.00
N ILE A 90 4.69 -10.16 19.60
CA ILE A 90 6.00 -9.83 18.99
C ILE A 90 6.80 -11.10 18.69
N THR A 91 6.80 -12.06 19.59
CA THR A 91 7.52 -13.34 19.38
C THR A 91 6.90 -14.15 18.25
N ARG A 92 5.57 -14.19 18.13
CA ARG A 92 4.86 -14.98 17.12
C ARG A 92 4.89 -14.37 15.73
N ILE A 93 4.51 -13.11 15.60
CA ILE A 93 4.35 -12.45 14.28
C ILE A 93 5.55 -11.59 13.89
N GLY A 94 6.44 -11.33 14.81
CA GLY A 94 7.63 -10.51 14.60
C GLY A 94 7.39 -9.02 14.80
N LEU A 95 8.41 -8.34 15.35
CA LEU A 95 8.38 -6.91 15.67
C LEU A 95 7.98 -6.05 14.47
N ILE A 96 8.52 -6.37 13.31
CA ILE A 96 8.34 -5.58 12.09
C ILE A 96 6.89 -5.62 11.58
N GLU A 97 6.23 -6.77 11.65
CA GLU A 97 4.82 -6.87 11.24
C GLU A 97 3.91 -6.13 12.22
N ILE A 98 4.26 -6.10 13.49
CA ILE A 98 3.55 -5.27 14.48
C ILE A 98 3.74 -3.79 14.17
N VAL A 99 4.97 -3.35 13.89
CA VAL A 99 5.26 -1.97 13.49
C VAL A 99 4.43 -1.57 12.26
N ASN A 100 4.37 -2.43 11.24
CA ASN A 100 3.57 -2.19 10.03
C ASN A 100 2.08 -2.04 10.36
N SER A 101 1.55 -2.92 11.21
CA SER A 101 0.14 -2.90 11.61
C SER A 101 -0.21 -1.69 12.46
N VAL A 102 0.70 -1.26 13.33
CA VAL A 102 0.59 -0.03 14.13
C VAL A 102 0.49 1.19 13.21
N CYS A 103 1.35 1.28 12.20
CA CYS A 103 1.32 2.38 11.24
C CYS A 103 0.01 2.41 10.46
N LEU A 104 -0.42 1.28 9.91
CA LEU A 104 -1.69 1.19 9.18
C LEU A 104 -2.87 1.64 10.06
N TYR A 105 -2.99 1.10 11.27
CA TYR A 105 -4.04 1.48 12.21
C TYR A 105 -4.03 2.99 12.48
N PHE A 106 -2.85 3.54 12.71
CA PHE A 106 -2.68 4.94 13.04
C PHE A 106 -3.13 5.86 11.90
N PHE A 107 -2.70 5.57 10.66
CA PHE A 107 -3.11 6.37 9.51
C PHE A 107 -4.60 6.21 9.20
N GLN A 108 -5.16 4.99 9.32
CA GLN A 108 -6.60 4.78 9.17
C GLN A 108 -7.43 5.55 10.20
N LYS A 109 -6.93 5.68 11.43
CA LYS A 109 -7.60 6.44 12.50
C LYS A 109 -7.46 7.95 12.32
N MET A 110 -6.33 8.39 11.76
CA MET A 110 -6.01 9.80 11.58
C MET A 110 -6.74 10.42 10.40
N LEU A 111 -6.91 9.68 9.32
CA LEU A 111 -7.56 10.18 8.11
C LEU A 111 -9.06 9.84 8.14
N PRO A 112 -9.94 10.84 7.98
CA PRO A 112 -11.38 10.61 7.96
C PRO A 112 -11.79 9.75 6.78
N LYS A 113 -12.94 9.07 6.91
CA LYS A 113 -13.57 8.40 5.77
C LYS A 113 -14.04 9.45 4.78
N PHE A 114 -13.82 9.20 3.51
CA PHE A 114 -14.38 10.01 2.43
C PHE A 114 -15.77 9.48 2.03
N PRO A 115 -16.60 10.29 1.36
CA PRO A 115 -17.89 9.84 0.85
C PRO A 115 -17.71 8.72 -0.18
N ASP A 116 -18.70 7.86 -0.33
CA ASP A 116 -18.68 6.80 -1.34
C ASP A 116 -18.55 7.40 -2.74
N ILE A 117 -17.50 7.02 -3.44
CA ILE A 117 -17.20 7.44 -4.81
C ILE A 117 -17.14 6.17 -5.67
N GLU A 118 -17.85 6.16 -6.79
CA GLU A 118 -17.88 5.03 -7.69
C GLU A 118 -16.48 4.64 -8.17
N GLY A 119 -16.09 3.39 -7.86
CA GLY A 119 -14.78 2.84 -8.21
C GLY A 119 -13.62 3.29 -7.32
N PHE A 120 -13.90 3.97 -6.20
CA PHE A 120 -12.91 4.34 -5.21
C PHE A 120 -13.48 4.17 -3.80
N SER A 121 -13.19 3.06 -3.15
CA SER A 121 -13.64 2.76 -1.80
C SER A 121 -12.52 2.86 -0.78
N TYR A 122 -12.88 3.23 0.45
CA TYR A 122 -11.95 3.38 1.57
C TYR A 122 -11.16 2.10 1.86
N ASP A 123 -11.83 0.95 1.87
CA ASP A 123 -11.20 -0.32 2.18
C ASP A 123 -10.24 -0.78 1.06
N ASN A 124 -10.65 -0.63 -0.21
CA ASN A 124 -9.81 -0.94 -1.36
C ASN A 124 -8.57 -0.03 -1.43
N PHE A 125 -8.73 1.25 -1.10
CA PHE A 125 -7.61 2.18 -1.03
C PHE A 125 -6.56 1.74 -0.01
N TRP A 126 -6.98 1.43 1.23
CA TRP A 126 -6.05 1.02 2.28
C TRP A 126 -5.44 -0.35 2.02
N THR A 127 -6.19 -1.26 1.41
CA THR A 127 -5.69 -2.56 0.98
C THR A 127 -4.57 -2.40 -0.04
N HIS A 128 -4.77 -1.56 -1.04
CA HIS A 128 -3.76 -1.24 -2.04
C HIS A 128 -2.54 -0.55 -1.43
N SER A 129 -2.75 0.44 -0.57
CA SER A 129 -1.67 1.16 0.12
C SER A 129 -0.81 0.23 0.98
N TRP A 130 -1.45 -0.70 1.71
CA TRP A 130 -0.74 -1.72 2.46
C TRP A 130 0.07 -2.66 1.54
N ALA A 131 -0.52 -3.14 0.45
CA ALA A 131 0.18 -4.00 -0.51
C ALA A 131 1.39 -3.29 -1.11
N CYS A 132 1.25 -2.01 -1.48
CA CYS A 132 2.35 -1.18 -1.95
C CYS A 132 3.44 -1.00 -0.88
N ALA A 133 3.06 -0.75 0.38
CA ALA A 133 4.00 -0.59 1.49
C ALA A 133 4.83 -1.85 1.75
N VAL A 134 4.18 -3.02 1.76
CA VAL A 134 4.86 -4.31 1.95
C VAL A 134 5.80 -4.61 0.78
N ALA A 135 5.34 -4.38 -0.46
CA ALA A 135 6.15 -4.56 -1.65
C ALA A 135 7.37 -3.63 -1.63
N ASN A 136 7.16 -2.34 -1.37
CA ASN A 136 8.22 -1.33 -1.34
C ASN A 136 9.29 -1.64 -0.30
N ARG A 137 8.88 -2.05 0.87
CA ARG A 137 9.80 -2.48 1.92
C ARG A 137 10.66 -3.68 1.52
N ARG A 138 10.08 -4.66 0.82
CA ARG A 138 10.81 -5.82 0.32
C ARG A 138 11.87 -5.44 -0.71
N LEU A 139 11.60 -4.42 -1.53
CA LEU A 139 12.54 -3.85 -2.47
C LEU A 139 13.74 -3.16 -1.78
N GLY A 140 13.57 -2.66 -0.56
CA GLY A 140 14.63 -2.09 0.27
C GLY A 140 15.40 -3.09 1.13
N HIS A 141 15.27 -4.39 0.86
CA HIS A 141 16.02 -5.39 1.63
C HIS A 141 17.54 -5.13 1.53
N PRO A 142 18.31 -5.23 2.65
CA PRO A 142 19.73 -4.92 2.66
C PRO A 142 20.56 -5.65 1.58
N ASN A 143 20.18 -6.89 1.24
CA ASN A 143 20.84 -7.66 0.18
C ASN A 143 20.72 -7.03 -1.22
N LEU A 144 19.84 -6.06 -1.39
CA LEU A 144 19.64 -5.34 -2.66
C LEU A 144 20.48 -4.06 -2.73
N GLU A 145 21.13 -3.67 -1.65
CA GLU A 145 22.08 -2.53 -1.55
C GLU A 145 21.52 -1.21 -2.14
N MET A 146 20.21 -0.95 -1.94
CA MET A 146 19.54 0.24 -2.52
C MET A 146 19.87 1.55 -1.81
N GLY A 147 20.53 1.49 -0.64
CA GLY A 147 20.88 2.68 0.14
C GLY A 147 19.69 3.39 0.79
N VAL A 148 18.51 2.77 0.80
CA VAL A 148 17.29 3.32 1.39
C VAL A 148 16.81 2.43 2.53
N LEU A 149 16.40 3.05 3.65
CA LEU A 149 15.92 2.29 4.80
C LEU A 149 14.58 1.59 4.50
N PRO A 150 14.44 0.29 4.79
CA PRO A 150 13.20 -0.44 4.56
C PRO A 150 11.98 0.17 5.25
N GLY A 151 12.18 0.82 6.41
CA GLY A 151 11.12 1.54 7.13
C GLY A 151 10.62 2.78 6.38
N GLU A 152 11.52 3.54 5.76
CA GLU A 152 11.15 4.70 4.93
C GLU A 152 10.41 4.26 3.67
N LEU A 153 10.86 3.19 3.03
CA LEU A 153 10.15 2.60 1.89
C LEU A 153 8.76 2.11 2.28
N TYR A 154 8.61 1.46 3.43
CA TYR A 154 7.30 1.07 3.93
C TYR A 154 6.37 2.28 4.08
N MET A 155 6.86 3.34 4.72
CA MET A 155 6.09 4.57 4.93
C MET A 155 5.74 5.24 3.60
N THR A 156 6.67 5.33 2.68
CA THR A 156 6.43 5.92 1.35
C THR A 156 5.37 5.12 0.60
N GLY A 157 5.46 3.79 0.61
CA GLY A 157 4.45 2.92 0.01
C GLY A 157 3.07 3.02 0.69
N MET A 158 3.01 3.22 2.01
CA MET A 158 1.76 3.40 2.75
C MET A 158 1.07 4.73 2.42
N LEU A 159 1.85 5.78 2.22
CA LEU A 159 1.37 7.15 2.08
C LEU A 159 1.31 7.65 0.62
N HIS A 160 1.79 6.86 -0.34
CA HIS A 160 1.88 7.29 -1.75
C HIS A 160 0.58 7.83 -2.33
N GLY A 161 -0.55 7.21 -1.96
CA GLY A 161 -1.88 7.59 -2.44
C GLY A 161 -2.65 8.55 -1.54
N MET A 162 -2.04 9.07 -0.44
CA MET A 162 -2.73 9.90 0.54
C MET A 162 -3.40 11.15 -0.09
N GLY A 163 -2.81 11.70 -1.12
CA GLY A 163 -3.39 12.85 -1.84
C GLY A 163 -4.74 12.52 -2.46
N LYS A 164 -4.96 11.30 -2.93
CA LYS A 164 -6.26 10.86 -3.45
C LYS A 164 -7.35 10.94 -2.38
N LEU A 165 -7.03 10.52 -1.13
CA LEU A 165 -7.96 10.68 0.00
C LEU A 165 -8.28 12.14 0.24
N LEU A 166 -7.25 13.01 0.24
CA LEU A 166 -7.43 14.44 0.46
C LEU A 166 -8.27 15.09 -0.65
N LEU A 167 -8.02 14.73 -1.91
CA LEU A 167 -8.82 15.21 -3.05
C LEU A 167 -10.26 14.69 -2.99
N ALA A 168 -10.47 13.42 -2.62
CA ALA A 168 -11.80 12.83 -2.45
C ALA A 168 -12.60 13.49 -1.32
N ILE A 169 -11.95 13.88 -0.22
CA ILE A 169 -12.58 14.53 0.93
C ILE A 169 -12.93 15.99 0.61
N HIS A 170 -12.00 16.74 0.03
CA HIS A 170 -12.13 18.18 -0.12
C HIS A 170 -12.77 18.60 -1.45
N PHE A 171 -12.62 17.79 -2.50
CA PHE A 171 -13.10 18.09 -3.85
C PHE A 171 -13.77 16.87 -4.48
N PRO A 172 -14.81 16.27 -3.84
CA PRO A 172 -15.38 14.99 -4.24
C PRO A 172 -15.86 14.98 -5.70
N ASP A 173 -16.55 16.03 -6.15
CA ASP A 173 -17.09 16.11 -7.51
C ASP A 173 -15.99 16.15 -8.57
N LYS A 174 -14.94 16.96 -8.34
CA LYS A 174 -13.78 17.03 -9.24
C LYS A 174 -13.00 15.72 -9.26
N PHE A 175 -12.83 15.09 -8.11
CA PHE A 175 -12.14 13.81 -8.01
C PHE A 175 -12.92 12.70 -8.69
N CYS A 176 -14.24 12.65 -8.53
CA CYS A 176 -15.13 11.74 -9.26
C CYS A 176 -15.00 11.93 -10.79
N LEU A 177 -14.96 13.17 -11.26
CA LEU A 177 -14.71 13.50 -12.67
C LEU A 177 -13.35 12.96 -13.15
N CYS A 178 -12.30 13.10 -12.33
CA CYS A 178 -10.97 12.56 -12.65
C CYS A 178 -11.02 11.04 -12.81
N LEU A 179 -11.62 10.32 -11.88
CA LEU A 179 -11.75 8.85 -11.93
C LEU A 179 -12.51 8.39 -13.18
N LYS A 180 -13.62 9.06 -13.49
CA LYS A 180 -14.42 8.75 -14.69
C LYS A 180 -13.60 8.95 -15.97
N ARG A 181 -12.97 10.12 -16.14
CA ARG A 181 -12.16 10.44 -17.32
C ARG A 181 -10.95 9.51 -17.45
N ALA A 182 -10.27 9.17 -16.36
CA ALA A 182 -9.13 8.26 -16.37
C ALA A 182 -9.53 6.89 -16.94
N ARG A 183 -10.69 6.36 -16.54
CA ARG A 183 -11.24 5.09 -17.05
C ARG A 183 -11.67 5.20 -18.52
N GLU A 184 -12.42 6.23 -18.89
CA GLU A 184 -12.91 6.43 -20.25
C GLU A 184 -11.76 6.60 -21.26
N MET A 185 -10.71 7.34 -20.87
CA MET A 185 -9.55 7.63 -21.72
C MET A 185 -8.44 6.57 -21.62
N ASN A 186 -8.58 5.61 -20.68
CA ASN A 186 -7.55 4.61 -20.37
C ASN A 186 -6.19 5.27 -20.06
N LEU A 187 -6.21 6.35 -19.27
CA LEU A 187 -5.03 7.10 -18.87
C LEU A 187 -4.78 7.00 -17.37
N PRO A 188 -3.50 7.07 -16.92
CA PRO A 188 -3.18 7.17 -15.51
C PRO A 188 -3.86 8.37 -14.86
N LEU A 189 -4.41 8.16 -13.66
CA LEU A 189 -5.20 9.16 -12.94
C LEU A 189 -4.46 10.49 -12.77
N TYR A 190 -3.15 10.45 -12.46
CA TYR A 190 -2.34 11.66 -12.26
C TYR A 190 -2.31 12.59 -13.49
N LYS A 191 -2.45 12.05 -14.71
CA LYS A 191 -2.52 12.87 -15.93
C LYS A 191 -3.82 13.67 -15.98
N ILE A 192 -4.93 13.02 -15.61
CA ILE A 192 -6.24 13.69 -15.56
C ILE A 192 -6.31 14.68 -14.39
N GLU A 193 -5.72 14.33 -13.23
CA GLU A 193 -5.62 15.25 -12.10
C GLU A 193 -4.88 16.53 -12.48
N LYS A 194 -3.80 16.41 -13.25
CA LYS A 194 -3.04 17.55 -13.74
C LYS A 194 -3.90 18.49 -14.60
N ASP A 195 -4.77 17.92 -15.44
CA ASP A 195 -5.68 18.71 -16.29
C ASP A 195 -6.81 19.37 -15.48
N VAL A 196 -7.34 18.67 -14.45
CA VAL A 196 -8.51 19.14 -13.69
C VAL A 196 -8.11 20.03 -12.50
N PHE A 197 -7.01 19.69 -11.81
CA PHE A 197 -6.55 20.38 -10.61
C PHE A 197 -5.29 21.24 -10.85
N GLY A 198 -4.62 21.12 -12.00
CA GLY A 198 -3.32 21.73 -12.23
C GLY A 198 -2.17 21.09 -11.43
N THR A 199 -2.43 20.00 -10.72
CA THR A 199 -1.47 19.27 -9.87
C THR A 199 -1.82 17.78 -9.82
N THR A 200 -1.04 16.98 -9.09
CA THR A 200 -1.29 15.57 -8.89
C THR A 200 -1.51 15.25 -7.41
N ASP A 201 -2.21 14.14 -7.13
CA ASP A 201 -2.39 13.61 -5.77
C ASP A 201 -1.05 13.41 -5.06
N ALA A 202 -0.02 12.96 -5.77
CA ALA A 202 1.32 12.76 -5.22
C ALA A 202 1.95 14.06 -4.70
N LEU A 203 1.86 15.17 -5.46
CA LEU A 203 2.38 16.47 -5.05
C LEU A 203 1.57 17.06 -3.89
N VAL A 204 0.25 16.92 -3.90
CA VAL A 204 -0.62 17.32 -2.78
C VAL A 204 -0.21 16.57 -1.51
N ALA A 205 -0.06 15.24 -1.59
CA ALA A 205 0.38 14.42 -0.46
C ALA A 205 1.74 14.87 0.06
N SER A 206 2.74 15.05 -0.81
CA SER A 206 4.09 15.49 -0.43
C SER A 206 4.06 16.79 0.37
N ASN A 207 3.29 17.79 -0.07
CA ASN A 207 3.19 19.08 0.64
C ASN A 207 2.54 18.94 2.02
N VAL A 208 1.50 18.11 2.14
CA VAL A 208 0.87 17.83 3.44
C VAL A 208 1.83 17.08 4.36
N LEU A 209 2.55 16.07 3.86
CA LEU A 209 3.54 15.33 4.64
C LEU A 209 4.69 16.22 5.13
N LYS A 210 5.12 17.19 4.30
CA LYS A 210 6.09 18.22 4.71
C LYS A 210 5.56 19.08 5.86
N SER A 211 4.29 19.47 5.82
CA SER A 211 3.66 20.23 6.92
C SER A 211 3.57 19.43 8.22
N TRP A 212 3.56 18.12 8.12
CA TRP A 212 3.62 17.21 9.27
C TRP A 212 5.05 16.90 9.72
N ASN A 213 6.06 17.59 9.17
CA ASN A 213 7.48 17.38 9.47
C ASN A 213 7.96 15.93 9.26
N LEU A 214 7.40 15.21 8.29
CA LEU A 214 7.96 13.92 7.91
C LEU A 214 9.31 14.10 7.22
N PRO A 215 10.17 13.05 7.19
CA PRO A 215 11.45 13.10 6.51
C PRO A 215 11.33 13.50 5.04
N PRO A 216 12.28 14.30 4.53
CA PRO A 216 12.32 14.66 3.13
C PRO A 216 12.32 13.44 2.20
N SER A 217 13.01 12.35 2.57
CA SER A 217 13.02 11.10 1.80
C SER A 217 11.62 10.52 1.59
N ILE A 218 10.77 10.54 2.62
CA ILE A 218 9.38 10.09 2.51
C ILE A 218 8.55 11.08 1.69
N CYS A 219 8.68 12.39 1.96
CA CYS A 219 7.91 13.41 1.28
C CYS A 219 8.19 13.43 -0.23
N GLU A 220 9.48 13.43 -0.61
CA GLU A 220 9.89 13.43 -2.02
C GLU A 220 9.63 12.07 -2.68
N GLY A 221 9.83 10.97 -1.96
CA GLY A 221 9.48 9.63 -2.45
C GLY A 221 7.99 9.52 -2.79
N VAL A 222 7.10 10.08 -1.97
CA VAL A 222 5.67 10.18 -2.26
C VAL A 222 5.41 11.15 -3.40
N GLY A 223 6.01 12.34 -3.37
CA GLY A 223 5.73 13.40 -4.34
C GLY A 223 6.09 13.03 -5.78
N PHE A 224 7.13 12.22 -5.95
CA PHE A 224 7.67 11.90 -7.27
C PHE A 224 7.53 10.42 -7.68
N HIS A 225 6.79 9.60 -6.93
CA HIS A 225 6.66 8.18 -7.30
C HIS A 225 6.00 7.95 -8.67
N GLN A 226 5.21 8.89 -9.17
CA GLN A 226 4.60 8.81 -10.50
C GLN A 226 5.59 9.17 -11.63
N MET A 227 6.57 10.02 -11.35
CA MET A 227 7.61 10.50 -12.27
C MET A 227 8.97 10.60 -11.53
N PRO A 228 9.62 9.48 -11.21
CA PRO A 228 10.84 9.47 -10.40
C PRO A 228 12.01 10.25 -11.00
N GLU A 229 12.04 10.36 -12.32
CA GLU A 229 13.05 11.13 -13.07
C GLU A 229 13.04 12.62 -12.77
N LEU A 230 11.94 13.14 -12.21
CA LEU A 230 11.79 14.54 -11.81
C LEU A 230 12.14 14.79 -10.33
N ALA A 231 12.43 13.74 -9.58
CA ALA A 231 12.83 13.86 -8.17
C ALA A 231 14.24 14.48 -8.04
N PRO A 232 14.54 15.16 -6.93
CA PRO A 232 15.91 15.50 -6.60
C PRO A 232 16.80 14.24 -6.62
N PRO A 233 18.08 14.33 -7.08
CA PRO A 233 18.93 13.17 -7.32
C PRO A 233 19.03 12.20 -6.14
N GLU A 234 19.06 12.72 -4.91
CA GLU A 234 19.14 11.92 -3.67
C GLU A 234 17.87 11.11 -3.36
N TYR A 235 16.71 11.46 -3.99
CA TYR A 235 15.42 10.81 -3.75
C TYR A 235 14.90 10.01 -4.95
N ILE A 236 15.64 9.99 -6.07
CA ILE A 236 15.22 9.24 -7.27
C ILE A 236 15.01 7.77 -6.95
N ILE A 237 15.89 7.17 -6.14
CA ILE A 237 15.82 5.74 -5.82
C ILE A 237 14.57 5.43 -5.01
N ILE A 238 14.27 6.18 -3.96
CA ILE A 238 13.06 5.93 -3.15
C ILE A 238 11.77 6.17 -3.97
N ALA A 239 11.74 7.17 -4.81
CA ALA A 239 10.62 7.44 -5.71
C ALA A 239 10.44 6.32 -6.75
N GLY A 240 11.53 5.86 -7.38
CA GLY A 240 11.50 4.78 -8.37
C GLY A 240 11.12 3.43 -7.77
N LEU A 241 11.61 3.11 -6.57
CA LEU A 241 11.21 1.90 -5.86
C LEU A 241 9.72 1.94 -5.50
N THR A 242 9.22 3.11 -5.08
CA THR A 242 7.80 3.30 -4.77
C THR A 242 6.92 3.15 -6.02
N GLN A 243 7.35 3.68 -7.16
CA GLN A 243 6.68 3.46 -8.45
C GLN A 243 6.61 1.98 -8.79
N PHE A 244 7.72 1.25 -8.64
CA PHE A 244 7.78 -0.16 -8.94
C PHE A 244 6.89 -0.99 -8.00
N ALA A 245 6.91 -0.66 -6.69
CA ALA A 245 6.05 -1.29 -5.68
C ALA A 245 4.56 -1.04 -5.95
N TYR A 246 4.20 0.16 -6.40
CA TYR A 246 2.85 0.49 -6.86
C TYR A 246 2.39 -0.43 -7.99
N GLY A 247 3.26 -0.66 -8.98
CA GLY A 247 2.98 -1.62 -10.05
C GLY A 247 2.79 -3.06 -9.55
N ILE A 248 3.64 -3.53 -8.61
CA ILE A 248 3.48 -4.85 -7.98
C ILE A 248 2.16 -4.94 -7.21
N ALA A 249 1.80 -3.92 -6.44
CA ALA A 249 0.54 -3.89 -5.72
C ALA A 249 -0.66 -3.98 -6.67
N GLY A 250 -0.64 -3.27 -7.80
CA GLY A 250 -1.65 -3.39 -8.84
C GLY A 250 -1.74 -4.80 -9.45
N MET A 251 -0.59 -5.48 -9.63
CA MET A 251 -0.55 -6.87 -10.12
C MET A 251 -1.10 -7.88 -9.12
N SER A 252 -1.00 -7.60 -7.81
CA SER A 252 -1.50 -8.52 -6.77
C SER A 252 -3.01 -8.67 -6.78
N GLY A 253 -3.74 -7.68 -7.34
CA GLY A 253 -5.20 -7.62 -7.30
C GLY A 253 -5.76 -7.26 -5.91
N LEU A 254 -4.91 -6.87 -4.97
CA LEU A 254 -5.31 -6.46 -3.63
C LEU A 254 -5.66 -4.97 -3.62
N GLY A 255 -6.94 -4.68 -3.46
CA GLY A 255 -7.46 -3.32 -3.46
C GLY A 255 -7.36 -2.62 -4.82
N CYS A 256 -7.62 -1.33 -4.83
CA CYS A 256 -7.58 -0.50 -6.04
C CYS A 256 -7.16 0.93 -5.68
N SER A 257 -6.32 1.54 -6.51
CA SER A 257 -5.89 2.93 -6.35
C SER A 257 -6.78 3.94 -7.09
N GLY A 258 -7.86 3.48 -7.73
CA GLY A 258 -8.89 4.32 -8.35
C GLY A 258 -8.89 4.35 -9.88
N ASP A 259 -7.73 4.32 -10.56
CA ASP A 259 -7.67 4.36 -12.03
C ASP A 259 -7.90 3.01 -12.71
N GLY A 260 -7.75 1.92 -11.98
CA GLY A 260 -7.92 0.56 -12.51
C GLY A 260 -6.83 0.13 -13.49
N LEU A 261 -5.84 0.97 -13.77
CA LEU A 261 -4.77 0.68 -14.71
C LEU A 261 -3.71 -0.22 -14.08
N ARG A 262 -3.20 -1.15 -14.88
CA ARG A 262 -2.05 -1.96 -14.51
C ARG A 262 -0.79 -1.35 -15.11
N MET A 263 0.11 -0.94 -14.24
CA MET A 263 1.41 -0.42 -14.66
C MET A 263 2.28 -1.57 -15.19
N ASP A 264 2.86 -1.37 -16.36
CA ASP A 264 3.91 -2.26 -16.87
C ASP A 264 5.21 -2.00 -16.09
N LEU A 265 5.68 -3.01 -15.38
CA LEU A 265 6.90 -2.89 -14.56
C LEU A 265 8.16 -2.59 -15.41
N ALA A 266 8.20 -3.04 -16.67
CA ALA A 266 9.32 -2.72 -17.56
C ALA A 266 9.36 -1.25 -17.95
N SER A 267 8.20 -0.57 -17.95
CA SER A 267 8.12 0.87 -18.25
C SER A 267 8.44 1.77 -17.04
N THR A 268 8.55 1.19 -15.83
CA THR A 268 8.91 1.95 -14.63
C THR A 268 10.35 2.42 -14.67
N TYR A 269 10.65 3.50 -13.95
CA TYR A 269 12.01 4.00 -13.81
C TYR A 269 13.00 2.89 -13.37
N PHE A 270 12.59 2.11 -12.37
CA PHE A 270 13.39 1.00 -11.87
C PHE A 270 13.52 -0.14 -12.89
N GLY A 271 12.44 -0.45 -13.62
CA GLY A 271 12.43 -1.48 -14.67
C GLY A 271 13.34 -1.14 -15.85
N GLN A 272 13.58 0.15 -16.11
CA GLN A 272 14.43 0.63 -17.20
C GLN A 272 15.92 0.77 -16.82
N LEU A 273 16.29 0.62 -15.54
CA LEU A 273 17.68 0.73 -15.09
C LEU A 273 18.44 -0.58 -15.25
N PRO A 274 19.11 -0.84 -16.40
CA PRO A 274 19.79 -2.11 -16.64
C PRO A 274 21.04 -2.30 -15.78
N LYS A 275 21.49 -1.26 -15.08
CA LYS A 275 22.75 -1.25 -14.31
C LYS A 275 22.59 -1.53 -12.82
N LEU A 276 21.37 -1.53 -12.28
CA LEU A 276 21.19 -1.97 -10.90
C LEU A 276 21.43 -3.47 -10.81
N LYS A 277 22.14 -3.92 -9.79
CA LYS A 277 22.49 -5.35 -9.56
C LYS A 277 21.27 -6.29 -9.57
N ILE A 278 20.06 -5.75 -9.44
CA ILE A 278 18.77 -6.43 -9.55
C ILE A 278 18.32 -6.61 -11.00
N ALA A 279 18.93 -5.92 -11.93
CA ALA A 279 18.54 -5.88 -13.35
C ALA A 279 18.85 -7.13 -14.17
N LYS A 280 19.21 -8.25 -13.54
CA LYS A 280 19.12 -9.53 -14.23
C LYS A 280 17.61 -9.91 -14.25
N PRO A 281 16.99 -10.02 -15.42
CA PRO A 281 15.53 -10.26 -15.55
C PRO A 281 15.02 -11.39 -14.66
N LEU A 282 15.78 -12.50 -14.55
CA LEU A 282 15.42 -13.64 -13.72
C LEU A 282 15.37 -13.31 -12.21
N VAL A 283 16.26 -12.43 -11.73
CA VAL A 283 16.30 -12.03 -10.32
C VAL A 283 15.11 -11.13 -10.00
N GLN A 284 14.77 -10.21 -10.90
CA GLN A 284 13.57 -9.38 -10.75
C GLN A 284 12.30 -10.21 -10.77
N ALA A 285 12.15 -11.14 -11.73
CA ALA A 285 10.99 -12.00 -11.82
C ALA A 285 10.82 -12.86 -10.55
N LYS A 286 11.91 -13.40 -10.01
CA LYS A 286 11.90 -14.17 -8.77
C LYS A 286 11.47 -13.29 -7.59
N LEU A 287 12.06 -12.10 -7.46
CA LEU A 287 11.73 -11.15 -6.39
C LEU A 287 10.28 -10.71 -6.46
N VAL A 288 9.79 -10.32 -7.65
CA VAL A 288 8.38 -9.95 -7.85
C VAL A 288 7.45 -11.09 -7.46
N LYS A 289 7.76 -12.32 -7.87
CA LYS A 289 6.98 -13.50 -7.48
C LYS A 289 6.96 -13.69 -5.97
N GLU A 290 8.11 -13.64 -5.30
CA GLU A 290 8.20 -13.80 -3.85
C GLU A 290 7.38 -12.70 -3.12
N ILE A 291 7.40 -11.47 -3.62
CA ILE A 291 6.58 -10.39 -3.07
C ILE A 291 5.09 -10.68 -3.26
N LEU A 292 4.67 -11.08 -4.46
CA LEU A 292 3.26 -11.39 -4.76
C LEU A 292 2.74 -12.56 -3.92
N ASP A 293 3.54 -13.61 -3.75
CA ASP A 293 3.18 -14.75 -2.90
C ASP A 293 3.04 -14.30 -1.44
N SER A 294 3.99 -13.51 -0.92
CA SER A 294 3.92 -12.95 0.43
C SER A 294 2.72 -12.03 0.66
N LEU A 295 2.30 -11.27 -0.36
CA LEU A 295 1.11 -10.41 -0.26
C LEU A 295 -0.18 -11.22 -0.15
N LYS A 296 -0.30 -12.30 -0.92
CA LYS A 296 -1.46 -13.20 -0.87
C LYS A 296 -1.58 -13.87 0.49
N ASP A 297 -0.49 -14.45 0.98
CA ASP A 297 -0.46 -15.15 2.26
C ASP A 297 -0.86 -14.24 3.44
N LYS A 298 -0.45 -12.97 3.40
CA LYS A 298 -0.69 -12.02 4.49
C LYS A 298 -1.98 -11.23 4.39
N SER A 299 -2.60 -11.13 3.22
CA SER A 299 -3.76 -10.26 2.98
C SER A 299 -4.94 -10.61 3.89
N GLU A 300 -5.21 -11.89 4.12
CA GLU A 300 -6.31 -12.35 4.98
C GLU A 300 -6.12 -11.99 6.46
N SER A 301 -4.86 -11.82 6.90
CA SER A 301 -4.52 -11.63 8.31
C SER A 301 -4.44 -10.16 8.73
N VAL A 302 -3.95 -9.32 7.84
CA VAL A 302 -3.59 -7.92 8.16
C VAL A 302 -4.72 -6.96 7.84
N MET A 303 -5.52 -7.26 6.81
CA MET A 303 -6.60 -6.38 6.42
C MET A 303 -7.82 -6.50 7.35
N PRO A 304 -8.49 -5.39 7.69
CA PRO A 304 -9.76 -5.48 8.39
C PRO A 304 -10.72 -6.28 7.54
N ILE A 305 -11.34 -7.29 8.16
CA ILE A 305 -12.47 -7.99 7.55
C ILE A 305 -13.51 -6.92 7.21
N THR A 306 -13.80 -6.71 5.94
CA THR A 306 -14.82 -5.76 5.51
C THR A 306 -16.16 -6.10 6.14
N ALA A 307 -17.07 -5.12 6.30
CA ALA A 307 -18.39 -5.40 6.87
C ALA A 307 -19.12 -6.49 6.07
N ALA A 308 -18.94 -6.54 4.75
CA ALA A 308 -19.50 -7.57 3.87
C ALA A 308 -18.95 -8.96 4.16
N GLU A 309 -17.63 -9.10 4.33
CA GLU A 309 -16.99 -10.37 4.66
C GLU A 309 -17.34 -10.84 6.08
N ARG A 310 -17.57 -9.91 7.02
CA ARG A 310 -18.10 -10.27 8.37
C ARG A 310 -19.48 -10.88 8.27
N THR A 311 -20.35 -10.32 7.44
CA THR A 311 -21.70 -10.84 7.22
C THR A 311 -21.65 -12.21 6.55
N GLU A 312 -20.84 -12.38 5.51
CA GLU A 312 -20.67 -13.65 4.81
C GLU A 312 -20.05 -14.75 5.70
N ARG A 313 -19.06 -14.42 6.52
CA ARG A 313 -18.49 -15.34 7.52
C ARG A 313 -19.51 -15.69 8.62
N ALA A 314 -20.31 -14.73 9.09
CA ALA A 314 -21.37 -14.99 10.06
C ALA A 314 -22.46 -15.88 9.46
N GLU A 315 -22.83 -15.68 8.21
CA GLU A 315 -23.79 -16.53 7.49
C GLU A 315 -23.23 -17.92 7.20
N ARG A 316 -21.95 -18.07 6.86
CA ARG A 316 -21.28 -19.37 6.72
C ARG A 316 -21.19 -20.12 8.06
N ALA A 317 -20.88 -19.42 9.15
CA ALA A 317 -20.80 -20.03 10.49
C ALA A 317 -22.18 -20.46 11.03
N GLN A 318 -23.28 -19.86 10.53
CA GLN A 318 -24.65 -20.22 10.90
C GLN A 318 -25.29 -21.29 9.99
N ARG A 319 -24.64 -21.67 8.89
CA ARG A 319 -25.10 -22.82 8.10
C ARG A 319 -24.88 -24.11 8.87
N PRO A 320 -25.93 -24.89 9.18
CA PRO A 320 -25.77 -26.19 9.81
C PRO A 320 -24.94 -27.08 8.86
N GLU A 321 -23.94 -27.75 9.43
CA GLU A 321 -23.22 -28.82 8.71
C GLU A 321 -24.25 -29.90 8.33
N THR A 322 -24.71 -29.85 7.08
CA THR A 322 -25.42 -30.99 6.50
C THR A 322 -24.40 -32.13 6.37
N LYS A 323 -24.42 -33.05 7.34
CA LYS A 323 -23.77 -34.33 7.21
C LYS A 323 -24.46 -35.11 6.10
N GLU A 324 -24.08 -34.89 4.87
CA GLU A 324 -24.33 -35.82 3.79
C GLU A 324 -23.47 -37.09 4.06
N ARG A 325 -24.14 -38.13 4.49
CA ARG A 325 -23.59 -39.50 4.45
C ARG A 325 -23.41 -39.83 2.97
N GLU A 326 -22.20 -39.67 2.45
CA GLU A 326 -21.84 -40.29 1.18
C GLU A 326 -21.85 -41.81 1.32
N THR A 327 -22.87 -42.44 0.73
CA THR A 327 -22.87 -43.85 0.39
C THR A 327 -21.88 -44.05 -0.76
N PHE A 328 -20.83 -44.76 -0.44
CA PHE A 328 -19.79 -45.20 -1.37
C PHE A 328 -20.41 -46.09 -2.46
N HIS A 329 -20.41 -45.67 -3.71
CA HIS A 329 -20.57 -46.53 -4.88
C HIS A 329 -19.34 -46.36 -5.78
N PRO A 330 -18.64 -47.45 -6.07
CA PRO A 330 -17.48 -47.37 -6.98
C PRO A 330 -17.94 -47.50 -8.42
N MET A 331 -17.73 -46.48 -9.26
CA MET A 331 -17.71 -46.70 -10.72
C MET A 331 -16.91 -45.68 -11.48
N SER A 332 -15.99 -46.25 -12.28
CA SER A 332 -15.47 -45.88 -13.59
C SER A 332 -14.72 -44.57 -13.77
N THR A 333 -13.46 -44.75 -14.03
CA THR A 333 -12.51 -43.88 -14.70
C THR A 333 -13.05 -43.27 -16.00
N SER A 334 -13.19 -41.94 -16.07
CA SER A 334 -13.07 -41.21 -17.32
C SER A 334 -12.43 -39.84 -17.03
N ALA A 335 -11.24 -39.66 -17.59
CA ALA A 335 -10.48 -38.44 -17.55
C ALA A 335 -11.25 -37.31 -18.25
N ARG A 336 -11.76 -36.33 -17.49
CA ARG A 336 -12.15 -35.02 -18.05
C ARG A 336 -11.12 -34.00 -17.59
N THR A 337 -10.30 -33.60 -18.54
CA THR A 337 -9.41 -32.44 -18.44
C THR A 337 -10.24 -31.20 -18.23
N THR A 338 -10.20 -30.63 -17.05
CA THR A 338 -10.68 -29.27 -16.78
C THR A 338 -9.71 -28.26 -17.37
N PRO A 339 -10.18 -27.21 -18.04
CA PRO A 339 -9.29 -26.18 -18.56
C PRO A 339 -8.67 -25.39 -17.40
N VAL A 340 -7.36 -25.49 -17.30
CA VAL A 340 -6.56 -24.65 -16.40
C VAL A 340 -6.82 -23.19 -16.78
N ARG A 341 -7.42 -22.42 -15.87
CA ARG A 341 -7.46 -20.96 -15.97
C ARG A 341 -6.03 -20.47 -16.21
N LYS A 342 -5.77 -19.81 -17.32
CA LYS A 342 -4.52 -19.10 -17.59
C LYS A 342 -4.39 -17.98 -16.54
N GLY A 343 -3.79 -18.34 -15.41
CA GLY A 343 -3.51 -17.42 -14.32
C GLY A 343 -2.29 -16.55 -14.66
N VAL A 344 -1.96 -15.67 -13.74
CA VAL A 344 -0.86 -14.70 -13.68
C VAL A 344 0.44 -15.18 -14.36
N PHE A 345 0.73 -16.49 -14.42
CA PHE A 345 1.90 -17.08 -15.05
C PHE A 345 2.03 -16.81 -16.56
N GLY A 346 0.93 -16.75 -17.30
CA GLY A 346 0.99 -16.45 -18.75
C GLY A 346 1.41 -15.01 -19.02
N TRP A 347 1.14 -14.12 -18.08
CA TRP A 347 1.40 -12.70 -18.22
C TRP A 347 2.86 -12.35 -17.85
N VAL A 348 3.38 -12.94 -16.78
CA VAL A 348 4.80 -12.81 -16.39
C VAL A 348 5.71 -13.32 -17.52
N LYS A 349 5.34 -14.44 -18.18
CA LYS A 349 6.11 -14.96 -19.31
C LYS A 349 6.04 -14.02 -20.52
N SER A 350 4.88 -13.44 -20.82
CA SER A 350 4.72 -12.44 -21.90
C SER A 350 5.49 -11.13 -21.64
N PHE A 351 5.74 -10.80 -20.39
CA PHE A 351 6.52 -9.64 -19.99
C PHE A 351 8.02 -9.84 -20.32
N TRP A 352 8.54 -11.06 -20.13
CA TRP A 352 9.95 -11.36 -20.30
C TRP A 352 10.33 -11.84 -21.71
N ASP A 353 9.38 -12.33 -22.49
CA ASP A 353 9.61 -12.71 -23.89
C ASP A 353 9.72 -11.48 -24.84
N LYS A 354 9.46 -10.25 -24.32
CA LYS A 354 9.52 -8.99 -25.06
C LYS A 354 10.66 -8.04 -24.61
N ALA A 355 11.41 -8.39 -23.57
CA ALA A 355 12.59 -7.67 -23.08
C ALA A 355 13.87 -8.45 -23.41
#